data_43db4bb544333b4fc5267b66f308eeaf
#
_entry.id   43db4bb544333b4fc5267b66f308eeaf
#
_cell.length_a   1.000
_cell.length_b   1.000
_cell.length_c   1.000
_cell.angle_alpha   90.00
_cell.angle_beta   90.00
_cell.angle_gamma   90.00
#
_symmetry.space_group_name_H-M   'P 1'
#
loop_
_entity.id
_entity.type
_entity.pdbx_description
1 polymer ?
#
loop_
_entity_poly.entity_id
_entity_poly.type
_entity_poly.pdbx_seq_one_letter_code
_entity_poly.pdbx_strand_id
1 'polypeptide(L)'
;HARLYAAADYVGKHDNLELVQLNSFGCGVDAVTTDQVEEILSSFNKMYTLIKIDEVNNLGAVRIRIRSLLASMNKREKDKITANGDGNYQLDRIVFTKEMRKDYTILCPQMVPVHFELIESAVKSSGYNFELLRECTEHTVETGLKYVNNDACYPAILVTGQMIEALE
;
A
#
# COMPACT_ATOMS: atom_id res chain seq x y z
N HIS A 1 -2.75 -1.55 -15.71
CA HIS A 1 -2.69 -0.57 -14.63
C HIS A 1 -3.18 0.80 -15.08
N ALA A 2 -2.71 1.33 -16.23
CA ALA A 2 -3.14 2.65 -16.74
C ALA A 2 -4.68 2.83 -16.78
N ARG A 3 -5.44 1.78 -17.15
CA ARG A 3 -6.90 1.83 -17.15
C ARG A 3 -7.50 2.02 -15.75
N LEU A 4 -6.87 1.42 -14.74
CA LEU A 4 -7.35 1.49 -13.36
C LEU A 4 -7.18 2.91 -12.81
N TYR A 5 -6.00 3.51 -13.04
CA TYR A 5 -5.72 4.89 -12.65
C TYR A 5 -6.58 5.91 -13.42
N ALA A 6 -6.76 5.69 -14.72
CA ALA A 6 -7.65 6.52 -15.52
C ALA A 6 -9.12 6.43 -15.05
N ALA A 7 -9.56 5.24 -14.62
CA ALA A 7 -10.90 5.08 -14.04
C ALA A 7 -11.03 5.80 -12.69
N ALA A 8 -10.00 5.73 -11.83
CA ALA A 8 -9.99 6.44 -10.56
C ALA A 8 -10.02 7.97 -10.75
N ASP A 9 -9.21 8.50 -11.66
CA ASP A 9 -9.21 9.93 -12.02
C ASP A 9 -10.56 10.37 -12.60
N TYR A 10 -11.13 9.55 -13.49
CA TYR A 10 -12.43 9.82 -14.09
C TYR A 10 -13.55 9.86 -13.02
N VAL A 11 -13.60 8.85 -12.15
CA VAL A 11 -14.57 8.81 -11.04
C VAL A 11 -14.36 9.97 -10.07
N GLY A 12 -13.10 10.33 -9.80
CA GLY A 12 -12.78 11.49 -8.96
C GLY A 12 -13.40 12.78 -9.46
N LYS A 13 -13.45 12.98 -10.77
CA LYS A 13 -14.01 14.19 -11.44
C LYS A 13 -15.53 14.18 -11.59
N HIS A 14 -16.23 13.10 -11.22
CA HIS A 14 -17.67 12.96 -11.43
C HIS A 14 -18.39 12.63 -10.12
N ASP A 15 -19.23 13.54 -9.63
CA ASP A 15 -19.91 13.39 -8.33
C ASP A 15 -20.88 12.20 -8.26
N ASN A 16 -21.46 11.82 -9.38
CA ASN A 16 -22.44 10.74 -9.47
C ASN A 16 -21.84 9.34 -9.65
N LEU A 17 -20.51 9.21 -9.55
CA LEU A 17 -19.81 7.95 -9.69
C LEU A 17 -19.07 7.59 -8.40
N GLU A 18 -19.05 6.31 -8.09
CA GLU A 18 -18.21 5.72 -7.03
C GLU A 18 -17.43 4.54 -7.60
N LEU A 19 -16.22 4.31 -7.08
CA LEU A 19 -15.34 3.24 -7.53
C LEU A 19 -15.31 2.10 -6.52
N VAL A 20 -15.60 0.90 -7.02
CA VAL A 20 -15.41 -0.35 -6.30
C VAL A 20 -14.36 -1.16 -7.02
N GLN A 21 -13.21 -1.34 -6.41
CA GLN A 21 -12.14 -2.17 -6.96
C GLN A 21 -12.29 -3.62 -6.50
N LEU A 22 -12.22 -4.54 -7.44
CA LEU A 22 -12.14 -5.97 -7.17
C LEU A 22 -10.67 -6.38 -7.15
N ASN A 23 -10.25 -7.06 -6.10
CA ASN A 23 -8.88 -7.54 -5.92
C ASN A 23 -8.89 -9.03 -5.57
N SER A 24 -7.97 -9.81 -6.14
CA SER A 24 -7.87 -11.24 -5.88
C SER A 24 -7.13 -11.50 -4.58
N PHE A 25 -5.82 -11.39 -4.57
CA PHE A 25 -5.00 -11.73 -3.38
C PHE A 25 -4.40 -10.52 -2.66
N GLY A 26 -4.39 -9.34 -3.26
CA GLY A 26 -3.75 -8.15 -2.70
C GLY A 26 -2.23 -8.25 -2.65
N CYS A 27 -1.62 -8.99 -3.57
CA CYS A 27 -0.17 -9.13 -3.68
C CYS A 27 0.32 -8.73 -5.08
N GLY A 28 1.65 -8.59 -5.21
CA GLY A 28 2.26 -8.19 -6.47
C GLY A 28 1.77 -6.83 -6.93
N VAL A 29 1.30 -6.76 -8.17
CA VAL A 29 0.83 -5.51 -8.76
C VAL A 29 -0.41 -4.95 -8.08
N ASP A 30 -1.29 -5.82 -7.58
CA ASP A 30 -2.51 -5.41 -6.90
C ASP A 30 -2.21 -4.65 -5.61
N ALA A 31 -1.14 -5.00 -4.89
CA ALA A 31 -0.71 -4.28 -3.69
C ALA A 31 -0.36 -2.82 -3.99
N VAL A 32 0.32 -2.56 -5.13
CA VAL A 32 0.70 -1.21 -5.55
C VAL A 32 -0.50 -0.44 -6.11
N THR A 33 -1.34 -1.11 -6.90
CA THR A 33 -2.46 -0.44 -7.58
C THR A 33 -3.58 -0.07 -6.63
N THR A 34 -3.81 -0.83 -5.56
CA THR A 34 -4.81 -0.49 -4.53
C THR A 34 -4.46 0.82 -3.84
N ASP A 35 -3.22 0.95 -3.36
CA ASP A 35 -2.76 2.15 -2.68
C ASP A 35 -2.82 3.38 -3.59
N GLN A 36 -2.37 3.25 -4.84
CA GLN A 36 -2.39 4.37 -5.79
C GLN A 36 -3.81 4.80 -6.18
N VAL A 37 -4.74 3.85 -6.32
CA VAL A 37 -6.15 4.18 -6.60
C VAL A 37 -6.79 4.90 -5.40
N GLU A 38 -6.49 4.44 -4.18
CA GLU A 38 -6.96 5.10 -2.96
C GLU A 38 -6.41 6.53 -2.85
N GLU A 39 -5.12 6.72 -3.16
CA GLU A 39 -4.48 8.04 -3.19
C GLU A 39 -5.18 8.98 -4.19
N ILE A 40 -5.41 8.51 -5.43
CA ILE A 40 -6.10 9.29 -6.46
C ILE A 40 -7.51 9.67 -5.99
N LEU A 41 -8.30 8.73 -5.51
CA LEU A 41 -9.67 9.00 -5.06
C LEU A 41 -9.70 9.94 -3.85
N SER A 42 -8.78 9.77 -2.92
CA SER A 42 -8.65 10.63 -1.74
C SER A 42 -8.33 12.08 -2.10
N SER A 43 -7.51 12.31 -3.15
CA SER A 43 -7.22 13.66 -3.64
C SER A 43 -8.44 14.41 -4.17
N PHE A 44 -9.47 13.67 -4.59
CA PHE A 44 -10.79 14.20 -4.98
C PHE A 44 -11.82 14.15 -3.85
N ASN A 45 -11.41 13.81 -2.62
CA ASN A 45 -12.33 13.59 -1.50
C ASN A 45 -13.40 12.52 -1.80
N LYS A 46 -13.05 11.50 -2.58
CA LYS A 46 -13.88 10.34 -2.90
C LYS A 46 -13.58 9.17 -1.98
N MET A 47 -14.58 8.31 -1.81
CA MET A 47 -14.40 7.07 -1.03
C MET A 47 -13.74 5.99 -1.91
N TYR A 48 -12.90 5.19 -1.27
CA TYR A 48 -12.34 4.00 -1.88
C TYR A 48 -12.98 2.75 -1.28
N THR A 49 -13.46 1.85 -2.13
CA THR A 49 -14.04 0.58 -1.69
C THR A 49 -13.33 -0.58 -2.38
N LEU A 50 -12.62 -1.38 -1.58
CA LEU A 50 -11.94 -2.58 -2.02
C LEU A 50 -12.74 -3.82 -1.63
N ILE A 51 -13.02 -4.69 -2.59
CA ILE A 51 -13.62 -6.00 -2.37
C ILE A 51 -12.60 -7.07 -2.75
N LYS A 52 -12.16 -7.85 -1.77
CA LYS A 52 -11.31 -9.01 -2.01
C LYS A 52 -12.17 -10.19 -2.48
N ILE A 53 -11.77 -10.77 -3.62
CA ILE A 53 -12.36 -11.98 -4.18
C ILE A 53 -11.30 -13.06 -4.05
N ASP A 54 -11.42 -13.90 -3.05
CA ASP A 54 -10.57 -15.06 -2.85
C ASP A 54 -11.34 -16.36 -3.16
N GLU A 55 -10.65 -17.48 -3.07
CA GLU A 55 -11.21 -18.81 -3.39
C GLU A 55 -12.33 -19.20 -2.43
N VAL A 56 -12.37 -18.61 -1.24
CA VAL A 56 -13.45 -18.80 -0.27
C VAL A 56 -14.49 -17.73 -0.47
N ASN A 57 -15.57 -18.06 -1.16
CA ASN A 57 -16.70 -17.16 -1.44
C ASN A 57 -17.37 -16.65 -0.16
N ASN A 58 -16.75 -15.71 0.53
CA ASN A 58 -17.33 -15.05 1.70
C ASN A 58 -18.23 -13.89 1.28
N LEU A 59 -19.40 -14.23 0.74
CA LEU A 59 -20.42 -13.24 0.35
C LEU A 59 -20.88 -12.36 1.51
N GLY A 60 -20.69 -12.79 2.75
CA GLY A 60 -21.00 -11.99 3.95
C GLY A 60 -20.15 -10.73 4.03
N ALA A 61 -18.82 -10.87 3.86
CA ALA A 61 -17.88 -9.75 3.89
C ALA A 61 -18.16 -8.76 2.74
N VAL A 62 -18.42 -9.27 1.54
CA VAL A 62 -18.78 -8.43 0.38
C VAL A 62 -20.06 -7.64 0.64
N ARG A 63 -21.10 -8.28 1.19
CA ARG A 63 -22.37 -7.60 1.54
C ARG A 63 -22.18 -6.51 2.57
N ILE A 64 -21.34 -6.75 3.59
CA ILE A 64 -21.03 -5.74 4.62
C ILE A 64 -20.33 -4.54 3.98
N ARG A 65 -19.32 -4.76 3.13
CA ARG A 65 -18.60 -3.69 2.44
C ARG A 65 -19.52 -2.86 1.54
N ILE A 66 -20.39 -3.50 0.75
CA ILE A 66 -21.35 -2.78 -0.10
C ILE A 66 -22.36 -2.00 0.75
N ARG A 67 -22.85 -2.57 1.86
CA ARG A 67 -23.77 -1.87 2.77
C ARG A 67 -23.09 -0.65 3.40
N SER A 68 -21.83 -0.78 3.80
CA SER A 68 -21.04 0.34 4.34
C SER A 68 -20.85 1.44 3.30
N LEU A 69 -20.56 1.09 2.06
CA LEU A 69 -20.47 2.05 0.96
C LEU A 69 -21.79 2.82 0.79
N LEU A 70 -22.90 2.09 0.65
CA LEU A 70 -24.23 2.71 0.49
C LEU A 70 -24.62 3.59 1.67
N ALA A 71 -24.32 3.17 2.91
CA ALA A 71 -24.57 3.97 4.10
C ALA A 71 -23.74 5.25 4.10
N SER A 72 -22.47 5.16 3.71
CA SER A 72 -21.58 6.31 3.59
C SER A 72 -22.01 7.27 2.49
N MET A 73 -22.44 6.77 1.34
CA MET A 73 -23.00 7.59 0.24
C MET A 73 -24.22 8.37 0.72
N ASN A 74 -25.18 7.69 1.37
CA ASN A 74 -26.38 8.33 1.91
C ASN A 74 -26.06 9.39 2.97
N LYS A 75 -25.03 9.15 3.80
CA LYS A 75 -24.57 10.11 4.79
C LYS A 75 -23.96 11.34 4.11
N ARG A 76 -23.05 11.12 3.14
CA ARG A 76 -22.41 12.23 2.39
C ARG A 76 -23.45 13.08 1.66
N GLU A 77 -24.47 12.47 1.07
CA GLU A 77 -25.58 13.18 0.42
C GLU A 77 -26.36 14.05 1.42
N LYS A 78 -26.68 13.50 2.60
CA LYS A 78 -27.35 14.25 3.68
C LYS A 78 -26.52 15.42 4.19
N ASP A 79 -25.22 15.19 4.37
CA ASP A 79 -24.26 16.16 4.87
C ASP A 79 -23.79 17.14 3.77
N LYS A 80 -24.28 16.97 2.53
CA LYS A 80 -23.90 17.75 1.32
C LYS A 80 -22.39 17.79 1.09
N ILE A 81 -21.72 16.67 1.36
CA ILE A 81 -20.28 16.52 1.12
C ILE A 81 -20.08 16.22 -0.36
N THR A 82 -19.49 17.16 -1.08
CA THR A 82 -19.14 17.00 -2.50
C THR A 82 -17.68 16.56 -2.69
N ALA A 83 -17.39 16.03 -3.87
CA ALA A 83 -16.02 15.74 -4.30
C ALA A 83 -15.34 17.08 -4.65
N ASN A 84 -14.70 17.71 -3.67
CA ASN A 84 -14.10 19.04 -3.81
C ASN A 84 -12.57 19.02 -3.88
N GLY A 85 -11.98 17.86 -4.10
CA GLY A 85 -10.53 17.74 -4.27
C GLY A 85 -10.09 18.29 -5.61
N ASP A 86 -8.91 18.88 -5.65
CA ASP A 86 -8.27 19.41 -6.86
C ASP A 86 -7.53 18.35 -7.68
N GLY A 87 -7.52 17.09 -7.22
CA GLY A 87 -6.78 16.00 -7.84
C GLY A 87 -5.26 16.13 -7.67
N ASN A 88 -4.80 17.09 -6.92
CA ASN A 88 -3.38 17.29 -6.62
C ASN A 88 -2.98 16.44 -5.43
N TYR A 89 -2.58 15.22 -5.68
CA TYR A 89 -1.97 14.37 -4.69
C TYR A 89 -0.48 14.70 -4.59
N GLN A 90 -0.09 15.46 -3.58
CA GLN A 90 1.30 15.64 -3.20
C GLN A 90 1.65 14.64 -2.11
N LEU A 91 2.39 13.61 -2.48
CA LEU A 91 3.11 12.80 -1.48
C LEU A 91 4.19 13.69 -0.85
N ASP A 92 4.09 13.88 0.46
CA ASP A 92 5.15 14.48 1.29
C ASP A 92 6.31 13.48 1.38
N ARG A 93 6.93 13.18 0.23
CA ARG A 93 8.06 12.26 0.16
C ARG A 93 9.35 13.03 0.40
N ILE A 94 10.10 12.61 1.39
CA ILE A 94 11.47 13.05 1.56
C ILE A 94 12.26 12.51 0.35
N VAL A 95 12.69 13.42 -0.52
CA VAL A 95 13.52 13.06 -1.67
C VAL A 95 14.92 12.73 -1.18
N PHE A 96 15.39 11.52 -1.45
CA PHE A 96 16.76 11.12 -1.11
C PHE A 96 17.76 11.91 -1.97
N THR A 97 18.61 12.72 -1.32
CA THR A 97 19.59 13.55 -1.99
C THR A 97 21.00 12.91 -1.97
N LYS A 98 21.91 13.43 -2.77
CA LYS A 98 23.30 12.94 -2.81
C LYS A 98 24.04 13.17 -1.47
N GLU A 99 23.66 14.21 -0.75
CA GLU A 99 24.23 14.57 0.56
C GLU A 99 23.83 13.54 1.62
N MET A 100 22.58 13.06 1.59
CA MET A 100 22.06 12.06 2.52
C MET A 100 22.78 10.70 2.40
N ARG A 101 23.48 10.48 1.30
CA ARG A 101 24.24 9.25 1.06
C ARG A 101 25.25 8.90 2.14
N LYS A 102 25.80 9.89 2.84
CA LYS A 102 26.82 9.69 3.88
C LYS A 102 26.21 9.48 5.27
N ASP A 103 25.07 10.12 5.51
CA ASP A 103 24.47 10.22 6.84
C ASP A 103 23.32 9.22 7.06
N TYR A 104 22.77 8.67 5.96
CA TYR A 104 21.66 7.73 6.01
C TYR A 104 22.10 6.31 5.64
N THR A 105 21.57 5.34 6.34
CA THR A 105 21.72 3.92 6.02
C THR A 105 20.45 3.42 5.33
N ILE A 106 20.60 2.78 4.18
CA ILE A 106 19.51 2.13 3.47
C ILE A 106 19.33 0.74 4.06
N LEU A 107 18.21 0.52 4.75
CA LEU A 107 17.82 -0.80 5.24
C LEU A 107 17.09 -1.54 4.13
N CYS A 108 17.48 -2.79 3.88
CA CYS A 108 16.90 -3.62 2.84
C CYS A 108 16.51 -4.99 3.39
N PRO A 109 15.22 -5.32 3.47
CA PRO A 109 14.81 -6.66 3.87
C PRO A 109 15.21 -7.69 2.81
N GLN A 110 15.70 -8.84 3.25
CA GLN A 110 16.14 -9.90 2.34
C GLN A 110 14.94 -10.71 1.83
N MET A 111 14.68 -10.65 0.54
CA MET A 111 13.63 -11.44 -0.10
C MET A 111 14.19 -12.66 -0.87
N VAL A 112 15.31 -12.49 -1.56
CA VAL A 112 15.97 -13.55 -2.35
C VAL A 112 17.47 -13.49 -2.09
N PRO A 113 18.07 -14.43 -1.33
CA PRO A 113 19.44 -14.33 -0.85
C PRO A 113 20.46 -14.01 -1.94
N VAL A 114 20.50 -14.81 -3.00
CA VAL A 114 21.51 -14.65 -4.07
C VAL A 114 21.44 -13.28 -4.77
N HIS A 115 20.25 -12.80 -5.06
CA HIS A 115 20.08 -11.51 -5.76
C HIS A 115 20.38 -10.34 -4.83
N PHE A 116 19.97 -10.43 -3.57
CA PHE A 116 20.13 -9.32 -2.63
C PHE A 116 21.57 -9.14 -2.17
N GLU A 117 22.38 -10.20 -2.13
CA GLU A 117 23.82 -10.11 -1.92
C GLU A 117 24.54 -9.36 -3.06
N LEU A 118 24.13 -9.60 -4.30
CA LEU A 118 24.65 -8.85 -5.44
C LEU A 118 24.24 -7.38 -5.40
N ILE A 119 22.99 -7.10 -5.03
CA ILE A 119 22.48 -5.73 -4.86
C ILE A 119 23.26 -5.03 -3.76
N GLU A 120 23.46 -5.66 -2.61
CA GLU A 120 24.25 -5.12 -1.50
C GLU A 120 25.65 -4.73 -1.96
N SER A 121 26.34 -5.65 -2.67
CA SER A 121 27.68 -5.41 -3.18
C SER A 121 27.72 -4.23 -4.17
N ALA A 122 26.76 -4.14 -5.06
CA ALA A 122 26.65 -3.06 -6.04
C ALA A 122 26.35 -1.70 -5.39
N VAL A 123 25.43 -1.66 -4.44
CA VAL A 123 25.05 -0.42 -3.74
C VAL A 123 26.18 0.09 -2.85
N LYS A 124 26.84 -0.81 -2.09
CA LYS A 124 28.01 -0.47 -1.26
C LYS A 124 29.20 0.00 -2.10
N SER A 125 29.46 -0.65 -3.23
CA SER A 125 30.54 -0.21 -4.14
C SER A 125 30.26 1.16 -4.78
N SER A 126 29.00 1.51 -4.89
CA SER A 126 28.57 2.85 -5.31
C SER A 126 28.67 3.88 -4.19
N GLY A 127 29.13 3.51 -2.99
CA GLY A 127 29.40 4.36 -1.84
C GLY A 127 28.17 4.76 -1.03
N TYR A 128 27.13 3.95 -1.01
CA TYR A 128 26.00 4.10 -0.10
C TYR A 128 26.22 3.27 1.17
N ASN A 129 25.75 3.78 2.31
CA ASN A 129 25.58 2.96 3.49
C ASN A 129 24.35 2.07 3.25
N PHE A 130 24.55 0.76 3.24
CA PHE A 130 23.50 -0.19 2.93
C PHE A 130 23.62 -1.37 3.88
N GLU A 131 22.51 -1.77 4.46
CA GLU A 131 22.40 -2.91 5.35
C GLU A 131 21.33 -3.87 4.87
N LEU A 132 21.74 -5.11 4.60
CA LEU A 132 20.85 -6.17 4.22
C LEU A 132 20.39 -6.93 5.47
N LEU A 133 19.10 -6.90 5.75
CA LEU A 133 18.48 -7.58 6.89
C LEU A 133 18.32 -9.05 6.55
N ARG A 134 19.28 -9.89 6.98
CA ARG A 134 19.36 -11.30 6.58
C ARG A 134 18.56 -12.23 7.44
N GLU A 135 18.41 -11.90 8.70
CA GLU A 135 17.79 -12.78 9.67
C GLU A 135 16.27 -12.66 9.64
N CYS A 136 15.62 -13.81 9.74
CA CYS A 136 14.18 -13.90 9.87
C CYS A 136 13.89 -14.98 10.89
N THR A 137 13.49 -14.58 12.08
CA THR A 137 13.24 -15.43 13.23
C THR A 137 11.75 -15.53 13.53
N GLU A 138 11.38 -16.37 14.49
CA GLU A 138 10.01 -16.41 15.01
C GLU A 138 9.58 -15.03 15.57
N HIS A 139 10.51 -14.33 16.22
CA HIS A 139 10.29 -12.97 16.74
C HIS A 139 9.97 -11.99 15.61
N THR A 140 10.63 -12.10 14.45
CA THR A 140 10.33 -11.28 13.25
C THR A 140 8.88 -11.47 12.82
N VAL A 141 8.38 -12.72 12.82
CA VAL A 141 6.97 -13.01 12.50
C VAL A 141 6.02 -12.38 13.53
N GLU A 142 6.30 -12.57 14.82
CA GLU A 142 5.50 -12.01 15.90
C GLU A 142 5.46 -10.47 15.84
N THR A 143 6.60 -9.84 15.58
CA THR A 143 6.71 -8.39 15.41
C THR A 143 5.89 -7.94 14.21
N GLY A 144 6.05 -8.59 13.05
CA GLY A 144 5.27 -8.26 11.87
C GLY A 144 3.76 -8.37 12.09
N LEU A 145 3.29 -9.42 12.77
CA LEU A 145 1.88 -9.64 13.07
C LEU A 145 1.25 -8.55 13.98
N LYS A 146 2.05 -7.83 14.76
CA LYS A 146 1.54 -6.70 15.58
C LYS A 146 1.15 -5.50 14.73
N TYR A 147 1.81 -5.29 13.58
CA TYR A 147 1.72 -4.08 12.78
C TYR A 147 1.03 -4.28 11.42
N VAL A 148 0.94 -5.53 10.96
CA VAL A 148 0.32 -5.86 9.67
C VAL A 148 -1.06 -6.48 9.89
N ASN A 149 -2.02 -6.14 9.03
CA ASN A 149 -3.34 -6.76 9.06
C ASN A 149 -3.22 -8.28 8.80
N ASN A 150 -4.01 -9.08 9.50
CA ASN A 150 -4.05 -10.54 9.37
C ASN A 150 -4.35 -11.04 7.94
N ASP A 151 -4.92 -10.18 7.09
CA ASP A 151 -5.17 -10.46 5.67
C ASP A 151 -3.95 -10.26 4.76
N ALA A 152 -2.83 -9.77 5.31
CA ALA A 152 -1.61 -9.58 4.54
C ALA A 152 -0.93 -10.93 4.24
N CYS A 153 -0.25 -11.00 3.11
CA CYS A 153 0.51 -12.19 2.76
C CYS A 153 1.71 -12.40 3.70
N TYR A 154 2.10 -13.65 3.91
CA TYR A 154 3.21 -14.00 4.79
C TYR A 154 4.51 -13.23 4.52
N PRO A 155 4.94 -13.04 3.25
CA PRO A 155 6.10 -12.21 2.95
C PRO A 155 5.98 -10.76 3.43
N ALA A 156 4.80 -10.16 3.38
CA ALA A 156 4.60 -8.80 3.89
C ALA A 156 4.77 -8.73 5.41
N ILE A 157 4.32 -9.75 6.14
CA ILE A 157 4.51 -9.86 7.59
C ILE A 157 6.00 -9.92 7.91
N LEU A 158 6.75 -10.77 7.19
CA LEU A 158 8.19 -10.93 7.40
C LEU A 158 8.97 -9.64 7.12
N VAL A 159 8.72 -9.00 5.98
CA VAL A 159 9.40 -7.77 5.59
C VAL A 159 9.11 -6.65 6.59
N THR A 160 7.87 -6.51 7.02
CA THR A 160 7.49 -5.52 8.03
C THR A 160 8.17 -5.81 9.38
N GLY A 161 8.17 -7.06 9.81
CA GLY A 161 8.86 -7.48 11.03
C GLY A 161 10.35 -7.17 10.99
N GLN A 162 11.06 -7.54 9.92
CA GLN A 162 12.48 -7.22 9.75
C GLN A 162 12.77 -5.72 9.80
N MET A 163 11.93 -4.92 9.14
CA MET A 163 12.12 -3.47 9.13
C MET A 163 11.92 -2.85 10.52
N ILE A 164 10.93 -3.32 11.27
CA ILE A 164 10.65 -2.83 12.63
C ILE A 164 11.77 -3.25 13.58
N GLU A 165 12.18 -4.51 13.58
CA GLU A 165 13.29 -5.00 14.41
C GLU A 165 14.62 -4.25 14.15
N ALA A 166 14.85 -3.80 12.92
CA ALA A 166 16.03 -3.04 12.58
C ALA A 166 15.96 -1.56 13.03
N LEU A 167 14.80 -1.08 13.42
CA LEU A 167 14.56 0.29 13.89
C LEU A 167 14.44 0.38 15.42
N GLU A 168 14.23 -0.75 16.11
CA GLU A 168 14.20 -0.85 17.57
C GLU A 168 15.63 -1.03 18.14
#